data_9f78ee63c9a89215af08114e2b0d9eef
#
_entry.id   9f78ee63c9a89215af08114e2b0d9eef
#
_cell.length_a   1.000
_cell.length_b   1.000
_cell.length_c   1.000
_cell.angle_alpha   90.00
_cell.angle_beta   90.00
_cell.angle_gamma   90.00
#
_symmetry.space_group_name_H-M   'P 1'
#
loop_
_entity.id
_entity.type
_entity.pdbx_description
1 polymer ?
#
loop_
_entity_poly.entity_id
_entity_poly.type
_entity_poly.pdbx_seq_one_letter_code
_entity_poly.pdbx_strand_id
1 'polypeptide(L)'
;MTVQRNTRQRDKILEVLETAEGPLTTLGILERARVDLPQLGLATVYRTVALLQHDGRISPVRLPGEEPRFEPVRSKHHHHFACTNCQRVLELDFCPVHLPAGTVLPNGLRVQDHHLTLYGLCDLCDSAGQVA
;
A
#
# COMPACT_ATOMS: atom_id res chain seq x y z
N MET A 1 12.72 -20.12 -21.23
CA MET A 1 12.54 -18.69 -21.29
C MET A 1 11.39 -18.20 -20.45
N THR A 2 10.35 -19.02 -20.26
CA THR A 2 9.20 -18.67 -19.43
C THR A 2 9.61 -18.34 -17.99
N VAL A 3 10.58 -19.11 -17.44
CA VAL A 3 11.03 -18.90 -16.04
C VAL A 3 11.72 -17.55 -15.88
N GLN A 4 12.60 -17.17 -16.81
CA GLN A 4 13.28 -15.88 -16.75
C GLN A 4 12.31 -14.73 -16.92
N ARG A 5 11.33 -14.87 -17.82
CA ARG A 5 10.31 -13.87 -18.04
C ARG A 5 9.48 -13.66 -16.80
N ASN A 6 9.03 -14.76 -16.15
CA ASN A 6 8.21 -14.68 -14.94
C ASN A 6 9.00 -14.04 -13.79
N THR A 7 10.28 -14.37 -13.65
CA THR A 7 11.14 -13.80 -12.62
C THR A 7 11.30 -12.30 -12.84
N ARG A 8 11.55 -11.89 -14.07
CA ARG A 8 11.71 -10.46 -14.41
C ARG A 8 10.44 -9.68 -14.10
N GLN A 9 9.27 -10.23 -14.45
CA GLN A 9 7.99 -9.60 -14.16
C GLN A 9 7.74 -9.50 -12.67
N ARG A 10 7.99 -10.57 -11.93
CA ARG A 10 7.83 -10.59 -10.47
C ARG A 10 8.75 -9.59 -9.80
N ASP A 11 10.01 -9.55 -10.21
CA ASP A 11 11.00 -8.63 -9.63
C ASP A 11 10.61 -7.18 -9.90
N LYS A 12 10.12 -6.88 -11.10
CA LYS A 12 9.67 -5.54 -11.44
C LYS A 12 8.45 -5.12 -10.60
N ILE A 13 7.49 -6.00 -10.44
CA ILE A 13 6.30 -5.72 -9.65
C ILE A 13 6.68 -5.45 -8.19
N LEU A 14 7.57 -6.26 -7.64
CA LEU A 14 8.04 -6.06 -6.27
C LEU A 14 8.80 -4.73 -6.13
N GLU A 15 9.67 -4.41 -7.10
CA GLU A 15 10.39 -3.14 -7.13
C GLU A 15 9.42 -1.94 -7.15
N VAL A 16 8.38 -2.02 -7.98
CA VAL A 16 7.35 -0.97 -8.04
C VAL A 16 6.73 -0.74 -6.67
N LEU A 17 6.39 -1.82 -5.98
CA LEU A 17 5.81 -1.72 -4.65
C LEU A 17 6.80 -1.17 -3.62
N GLU A 18 8.05 -1.60 -3.70
CA GLU A 18 9.08 -1.16 -2.75
C GLU A 18 9.46 0.31 -2.91
N THR A 19 9.35 0.85 -4.12
CA THR A 19 9.70 2.25 -4.39
C THR A 19 8.50 3.19 -4.37
N ALA A 20 7.29 2.68 -4.23
CA ALA A 20 6.09 3.51 -4.15
C ALA A 20 6.01 4.22 -2.80
N GLU A 21 5.39 5.39 -2.79
CA GLU A 21 5.19 6.18 -1.57
C GLU A 21 4.11 5.61 -0.64
N GLY A 22 3.38 4.61 -1.11
CA GLY A 22 2.33 3.95 -0.34
C GLY A 22 1.79 2.76 -1.11
N PRO A 23 0.77 2.09 -0.58
CA PRO A 23 0.21 0.90 -1.21
C PRO A 23 -0.49 1.21 -2.52
N LEU A 24 -0.41 0.28 -3.47
CA LEU A 24 -0.93 0.44 -4.82
C LEU A 24 -1.98 -0.62 -5.15
N THR A 25 -2.99 -0.23 -5.91
CA THR A 25 -3.93 -1.17 -6.54
C THR A 25 -3.20 -1.96 -7.62
N THR A 26 -3.81 -3.07 -8.06
CA THR A 26 -3.24 -3.85 -9.17
C THR A 26 -3.10 -3.01 -10.44
N LEU A 27 -4.07 -2.14 -10.71
CA LEU A 27 -3.99 -1.23 -11.85
C LEU A 27 -2.84 -0.22 -11.68
N GLY A 28 -2.68 0.32 -10.47
CA GLY A 28 -1.56 1.22 -10.18
C GLY A 28 -0.21 0.56 -10.36
N ILE A 29 -0.10 -0.71 -9.96
CA ILE A 29 1.11 -1.50 -10.19
C ILE A 29 1.37 -1.66 -11.68
N LEU A 30 0.34 -2.01 -12.44
CA LEU A 30 0.45 -2.21 -13.88
C LEU A 30 0.95 -0.95 -14.60
N GLU A 31 0.34 0.18 -14.28
CA GLU A 31 0.70 1.45 -14.91
C GLU A 31 2.19 1.79 -14.70
N ARG A 32 2.67 1.59 -13.48
CA ARG A 32 4.08 1.88 -13.16
C ARG A 32 5.03 0.86 -13.77
N ALA A 33 4.67 -0.43 -13.73
CA ALA A 33 5.53 -1.49 -14.25
C ALA A 33 5.66 -1.42 -15.77
N ARG A 34 4.65 -0.92 -16.47
CA ARG A 34 4.67 -0.81 -17.93
C ARG A 34 5.69 0.19 -18.46
N VAL A 35 6.21 1.06 -17.62
CA VAL A 35 7.32 1.94 -18.03
C VAL A 35 8.52 1.10 -18.50
N ASP A 36 8.80 0.01 -17.79
CA ASP A 36 9.92 -0.88 -18.12
C ASP A 36 9.48 -2.16 -18.82
N LEU A 37 8.22 -2.56 -18.64
CA LEU A 37 7.66 -3.78 -19.22
C LEU A 37 6.37 -3.45 -19.98
N PRO A 38 6.47 -2.83 -21.18
CA PRO A 38 5.28 -2.34 -21.88
C PRO A 38 4.27 -3.44 -22.27
N GLN A 39 4.74 -4.70 -22.32
CA GLN A 39 3.89 -5.82 -22.71
C GLN A 39 3.19 -6.48 -21.52
N LEU A 40 3.45 -6.00 -20.31
CA LEU A 40 2.86 -6.59 -19.11
C LEU A 40 1.35 -6.41 -19.14
N GLY A 41 0.61 -7.49 -18.84
CA GLY A 41 -0.85 -7.48 -18.81
C GLY A 41 -1.39 -7.52 -17.39
N LEU A 42 -2.63 -7.09 -17.25
CA LEU A 42 -3.29 -7.02 -15.94
C LEU A 42 -3.43 -8.41 -15.30
N ALA A 43 -3.75 -9.43 -16.10
CA ALA A 43 -3.88 -10.79 -15.58
C ALA A 43 -2.58 -11.28 -14.95
N THR A 44 -1.44 -10.93 -15.54
CA THR A 44 -0.13 -11.29 -14.99
C THR A 44 0.11 -10.57 -13.66
N VAL A 45 -0.30 -9.31 -13.55
CA VAL A 45 -0.18 -8.57 -12.29
C VAL A 45 -0.99 -9.25 -11.20
N TYR A 46 -2.25 -9.61 -11.49
CA TYR A 46 -3.10 -10.30 -10.50
C TYR A 46 -2.47 -11.62 -10.03
N ARG A 47 -1.96 -12.42 -10.97
CA ARG A 47 -1.33 -13.70 -10.61
C ARG A 47 -0.06 -13.50 -9.77
N THR A 48 0.73 -12.51 -10.13
CA THR A 48 1.97 -12.20 -9.42
C THR A 48 1.69 -11.68 -8.01
N VAL A 49 0.71 -10.79 -7.88
CA VAL A 49 0.29 -10.27 -6.58
C VAL A 49 -0.18 -11.41 -5.68
N ALA A 50 -1.00 -12.32 -6.21
CA ALA A 50 -1.47 -13.48 -5.44
C ALA A 50 -0.31 -14.34 -4.97
N LEU A 51 0.68 -14.57 -5.83
CA LEU A 51 1.86 -15.35 -5.48
C LEU A 51 2.70 -14.67 -4.39
N LEU A 52 2.97 -13.38 -4.56
CA LEU A 52 3.77 -12.62 -3.59
C LEU A 52 3.05 -12.53 -2.23
N GLN A 53 1.74 -12.42 -2.25
CA GLN A 53 0.95 -12.40 -1.01
C GLN A 53 1.01 -13.77 -0.32
N HIS A 54 0.86 -14.85 -1.09
CA HIS A 54 0.96 -16.21 -0.57
C HIS A 54 2.34 -16.46 0.05
N ASP A 55 3.39 -15.93 -0.58
CA ASP A 55 4.76 -16.09 -0.10
C ASP A 55 5.12 -15.15 1.05
N GLY A 56 4.18 -14.31 1.49
CA GLY A 56 4.41 -13.40 2.60
C GLY A 56 5.30 -12.21 2.26
N ARG A 57 5.46 -11.89 0.99
CA ARG A 57 6.30 -10.77 0.53
C ARG A 57 5.56 -9.45 0.49
N ILE A 58 4.26 -9.49 0.30
CA ILE A 58 3.40 -8.30 0.27
C ILE A 58 2.15 -8.57 1.10
N SER A 59 1.51 -7.49 1.53
CA SER A 59 0.26 -7.58 2.28
C SER A 59 -0.78 -6.60 1.74
N PRO A 60 -2.07 -6.93 1.87
CA PRO A 60 -3.13 -6.04 1.41
C PRO A 60 -3.37 -4.92 2.42
N VAL A 61 -3.73 -3.75 1.90
CA VAL A 61 -4.24 -2.62 2.67
C VAL A 61 -5.66 -2.38 2.20
N ARG A 62 -6.62 -2.54 3.10
CA ARG A 62 -8.03 -2.44 2.74
C ARG A 62 -8.59 -1.11 3.21
N LEU A 63 -9.08 -0.31 2.27
CA LEU A 63 -9.74 0.96 2.54
C LEU A 63 -11.22 0.82 2.21
N PRO A 64 -12.11 1.42 3.01
CA PRO A 64 -13.56 1.30 2.76
C PRO A 64 -13.94 1.77 1.37
N GLY A 65 -14.75 0.95 0.68
CA GLY A 65 -15.29 1.30 -0.63
C GLY A 65 -14.30 1.18 -1.79
N GLU A 66 -13.11 0.67 -1.55
CA GLU A 66 -12.09 0.50 -2.58
C GLU A 66 -11.68 -0.95 -2.71
N GLU A 67 -11.11 -1.30 -3.87
CA GLU A 67 -10.44 -2.58 -3.99
C GLU A 67 -9.14 -2.56 -3.19
N PRO A 68 -8.63 -3.72 -2.80
CA PRO A 68 -7.41 -3.76 -1.96
C PRO A 68 -6.22 -3.15 -2.68
N ARG A 69 -5.38 -2.50 -1.89
CA ARG A 69 -4.06 -2.05 -2.31
C ARG A 69 -3.03 -2.98 -1.70
N PHE A 70 -1.82 -2.95 -2.23
CA PHE A 70 -0.76 -3.86 -1.79
C PHE A 70 0.50 -3.09 -1.49
N GLU A 71 1.23 -3.57 -0.49
CA GLU A 71 2.52 -2.99 -0.09
C GLU A 71 3.45 -4.10 0.36
N PRO A 72 4.77 -3.86 0.35
CA PRO A 72 5.70 -4.85 0.88
C PRO A 72 5.44 -5.09 2.36
N VAL A 73 5.64 -6.32 2.81
CA VAL A 73 5.57 -6.62 4.24
C VAL A 73 6.75 -5.95 4.94
N ARG A 74 6.45 -5.21 6.00
CA ARG A 74 7.45 -4.50 6.79
C ARG A 74 7.35 -4.96 8.23
N SER A 75 8.48 -5.03 8.89
CA SER A 75 8.53 -5.38 10.32
C SER A 75 8.20 -4.19 11.21
N LYS A 76 8.33 -2.99 10.69
CA LYS A 76 8.09 -1.77 11.45
C LYS A 76 6.61 -1.40 11.45
N HIS A 77 6.11 -1.01 12.60
CA HIS A 77 4.75 -0.51 12.74
C HIS A 77 4.55 0.76 11.90
N HIS A 78 3.53 0.78 11.08
CA HIS A 78 3.24 1.92 10.22
C HIS A 78 1.74 2.06 9.99
N HIS A 79 1.33 3.22 9.51
CA HIS A 79 -0.06 3.54 9.22
C HIS A 79 -0.16 4.16 7.84
N HIS A 80 -1.35 4.59 7.47
CA HIS A 80 -1.61 5.13 6.13
C HIS A 80 -2.39 6.44 6.20
N PHE A 81 -2.20 7.26 5.18
CA PHE A 81 -2.95 8.50 4.97
C PHE A 81 -3.55 8.45 3.57
N ALA A 82 -4.85 8.67 3.48
CA ALA A 82 -5.58 8.66 2.20
C ALA A 82 -6.06 10.06 1.88
N CYS A 83 -5.64 10.58 0.72
CA CYS A 83 -6.12 11.88 0.25
C CYS A 83 -7.52 11.73 -0.29
N THR A 84 -8.44 12.56 0.21
CA THR A 84 -9.84 12.51 -0.21
C THR A 84 -10.06 13.17 -1.57
N ASN A 85 -9.07 13.90 -2.08
CA ASN A 85 -9.20 14.60 -3.36
C ASN A 85 -8.56 13.84 -4.51
N CYS A 86 -7.30 13.45 -4.41
CA CYS A 86 -6.58 12.82 -5.52
C CYS A 86 -6.47 11.30 -5.40
N GLN A 87 -7.00 10.70 -4.34
CA GLN A 87 -7.01 9.26 -4.11
C GLN A 87 -5.62 8.67 -3.81
N ARG A 88 -4.63 9.50 -3.59
CA ARG A 88 -3.29 9.08 -3.21
C ARG A 88 -3.30 8.46 -1.82
N VAL A 89 -2.63 7.35 -1.64
CA VAL A 89 -2.47 6.73 -0.31
C VAL A 89 -0.99 6.69 0.01
N LEU A 90 -0.64 7.27 1.15
CA LEU A 90 0.74 7.39 1.60
C LEU A 90 0.97 6.52 2.82
N GLU A 91 2.18 5.98 2.93
CA GLU A 91 2.61 5.29 4.14
C GLU A 91 3.09 6.31 5.15
N LEU A 92 2.64 6.15 6.41
CA LEU A 92 3.13 6.94 7.53
C LEU A 92 4.05 6.04 8.36
N ASP A 93 5.31 6.40 8.45
CA ASP A 93 6.31 5.63 9.20
C ASP A 93 6.35 6.00 10.68
N PHE A 94 5.36 6.73 11.15
CA PHE A 94 5.19 7.09 12.55
C PHE A 94 3.76 6.79 13.00
N CYS A 95 3.55 6.69 14.30
CA CYS A 95 2.22 6.46 14.87
C CYS A 95 1.70 7.78 15.43
N PRO A 96 0.62 8.35 14.83
CA PRO A 96 0.09 9.63 15.30
C PRO A 96 -0.72 9.53 16.59
N VAL A 97 -1.01 8.32 17.05
CA VAL A 97 -1.70 8.09 18.32
C VAL A 97 -0.85 7.20 19.21
N HIS A 98 -0.94 7.43 20.53
CA HIS A 98 -0.16 6.64 21.48
C HIS A 98 -1.01 5.50 22.04
N LEU A 99 -0.93 4.34 21.39
CA LEU A 99 -1.66 3.13 21.78
C LEU A 99 -0.74 1.91 21.69
N PRO A 100 0.27 1.82 22.59
CA PRO A 100 1.16 0.67 22.53
C PRO A 100 0.44 -0.62 22.90
N ALA A 101 0.98 -1.73 22.44
CA ALA A 101 0.47 -3.04 22.80
C ALA A 101 0.47 -3.19 24.34
N GLY A 102 -0.60 -3.71 24.91
CA GLY A 102 -0.76 -3.86 26.33
C GLY A 102 -1.52 -2.72 27.01
N THR A 103 -1.83 -1.64 26.28
CA THR A 103 -2.66 -0.55 26.82
C THR A 103 -4.02 -1.10 27.26
N VAL A 104 -4.44 -0.75 28.46
CA VAL A 104 -5.75 -1.15 28.98
C VAL A 104 -6.69 0.05 28.90
N LEU A 105 -7.81 -0.14 28.21
CA LEU A 105 -8.83 0.89 28.06
C LEU A 105 -9.66 1.00 29.34
N PRO A 106 -10.38 2.13 29.55
CA PRO A 106 -11.16 2.33 30.78
C PRO A 106 -12.17 1.23 31.07
N ASN A 107 -12.66 0.53 30.03
CA ASN A 107 -13.62 -0.57 30.20
C ASN A 107 -12.94 -1.93 30.43
N GLY A 108 -11.63 -1.95 30.66
CA GLY A 108 -10.90 -3.17 30.96
C GLY A 108 -10.40 -3.94 29.74
N LEU A 109 -10.63 -3.45 28.54
CA LEU A 109 -10.17 -4.11 27.32
C LEU A 109 -8.69 -3.84 27.12
N ARG A 110 -7.94 -4.89 26.75
CA ARG A 110 -6.50 -4.76 26.51
C ARG A 110 -6.22 -4.69 25.02
N VAL A 111 -5.53 -3.62 24.59
CA VAL A 111 -5.15 -3.42 23.19
C VAL A 111 -3.95 -4.31 22.88
N GLN A 112 -4.04 -5.07 21.80
CA GLN A 112 -2.91 -5.87 21.30
C GLN A 112 -2.28 -5.26 20.08
N ASP A 113 -3.08 -4.63 19.25
CA ASP A 113 -2.63 -4.03 17.99
C ASP A 113 -3.65 -2.99 17.54
N HIS A 114 -3.26 -2.14 16.61
CA HIS A 114 -4.21 -1.20 16.02
C HIS A 114 -3.82 -0.91 14.57
N HIS A 115 -4.84 -0.64 13.76
CA HIS A 115 -4.68 -0.22 12.38
C HIS A 115 -5.33 1.14 12.23
N LEU A 116 -4.65 2.06 11.58
CA LEU A 116 -5.12 3.43 11.47
C LEU A 116 -4.90 3.95 10.07
N THR A 117 -5.94 4.55 9.51
CA THR A 117 -5.85 5.32 8.27
C THR A 117 -6.41 6.69 8.54
N LEU A 118 -5.63 7.71 8.25
CA LEU A 118 -6.07 9.09 8.34
C LEU A 118 -6.56 9.56 6.98
N TYR A 119 -7.57 10.40 6.97
CA TYR A 119 -8.18 10.93 5.76
C TYR A 119 -8.08 12.44 5.76
N GLY A 120 -7.76 13.02 4.62
CA GLY A 120 -7.63 14.46 4.51
C GLY A 120 -7.07 14.86 3.16
N LEU A 121 -6.38 15.99 3.10
CA LEU A 121 -5.74 16.46 1.87
C LEU A 121 -4.24 16.21 1.94
N CYS A 122 -3.68 15.67 0.87
CA CYS A 122 -2.23 15.54 0.77
C CYS A 122 -1.60 16.90 0.56
N ASP A 123 -0.28 16.96 0.67
CA ASP A 123 0.47 18.21 0.53
C ASP A 123 0.19 18.94 -0.79
N LEU A 124 0.06 18.18 -1.88
CA LEU A 124 -0.21 18.78 -3.19
C LEU A 124 -1.62 19.34 -3.30
N CYS A 125 -2.60 18.61 -2.77
CA CYS A 125 -4.00 19.04 -2.84
C CYS A 125 -4.30 20.17 -1.87
N ASP A 126 -3.68 20.16 -0.71
CA ASP A 126 -3.86 21.21 0.29
C ASP A 126 -3.31 22.56 -0.23
N SER A 127 -2.12 22.52 -0.84
CA SER A 127 -1.52 23.71 -1.44
C SER A 127 -2.40 24.28 -2.55
N ALA A 128 -3.00 23.43 -3.38
CA ALA A 128 -3.93 23.86 -4.42
C ALA A 128 -5.20 24.47 -3.81
N GLY A 129 -5.69 23.89 -2.71
CA GLY A 129 -6.87 24.40 -2.01
C GLY A 129 -6.67 25.75 -1.38
N GLN A 130 -5.45 26.09 -1.01
CA GLN A 130 -5.14 27.38 -0.38
C GLN A 130 -5.11 28.53 -1.38
N VAL A 131 -5.10 28.26 -2.65
CA VAL A 131 -5.05 29.28 -3.70
C VAL A 131 -6.42 29.94 -3.90
N ALA A 132 -7.47 29.29 -3.48
CA ALA A 132 -8.84 29.79 -3.68
C ALA A 132 -9.19 31.01 -2.82
#